data_eff470f99ac0d30cc7a100f5f77af7f6
#
_entry.id   eff470f99ac0d30cc7a100f5f77af7f6
#
_cell.length_a   1.000
_cell.length_b   1.000
_cell.length_c   1.000
_cell.angle_alpha   90.00
_cell.angle_beta   90.00
_cell.angle_gamma   90.00
#
_symmetry.space_group_name_H-M   'P 1'
#
loop_
_entity.id
_entity.type
_entity.pdbx_description
1 polymer ?
#
loop_
_entity_poly.entity_id
_entity_poly.type
_entity_poly.pdbx_seq_one_letter_code
_entity_poly.pdbx_strand_id
1 'polypeptide(L)'
;MSGRSRIPVDGLTLQYPLSLGTFDKYEDAQKAVDYLSDHEFAVENCMIVGTDLKQVERVTGRLTRGRVIGAGALSGMWMGLFVGLIFSLFGQGDTLAVLSTVAFGAVFGIVWALIGYAATKGRRDFTSVSQVVATRYEVLVEHKFAEQARALLASMPGAQPLTA
;
A
#
# COMPACT_ATOMS: atom_id res chain seq x y z
N MET A 1 -9.87 7.13 12.11
CA MET A 1 -9.82 5.67 11.85
C MET A 1 -10.93 5.36 10.85
N SER A 2 -10.61 5.36 9.57
CA SER A 2 -11.59 5.06 8.51
C SER A 2 -11.63 3.55 8.33
N GLY A 3 -12.68 2.91 8.84
CA GLY A 3 -12.93 1.49 8.65
C GLY A 3 -13.13 1.22 7.16
N ARG A 4 -12.17 0.58 6.51
CA ARG A 4 -12.39 -0.03 5.21
C ARG A 4 -13.42 -1.14 5.42
N SER A 5 -14.66 -0.86 5.06
CA SER A 5 -15.70 -1.87 4.95
C SER A 5 -15.20 -2.95 3.99
N ARG A 6 -14.87 -4.13 4.51
CA ARG A 6 -14.59 -5.30 3.68
C ARG A 6 -15.92 -5.72 3.07
N ILE A 7 -16.09 -5.47 1.79
CA ILE A 7 -17.21 -6.03 1.03
C ILE A 7 -17.05 -7.56 1.12
N PRO A 8 -18.09 -8.32 1.50
CA PRO A 8 -18.04 -9.77 1.47
C PRO A 8 -17.66 -10.25 0.07
N VAL A 9 -16.90 -11.34 -0.03
CA VAL A 9 -16.44 -11.88 -1.33
C VAL A 9 -17.62 -12.18 -2.26
N ASP A 10 -18.78 -12.58 -1.69
CA ASP A 10 -20.02 -12.79 -2.46
C ASP A 10 -20.56 -11.54 -3.15
N GLY A 11 -20.25 -10.33 -2.64
CA GLY A 11 -20.63 -9.06 -3.27
C GLY A 11 -19.67 -8.61 -4.38
N LEU A 12 -18.58 -9.34 -4.60
CA LEU A 12 -17.58 -9.08 -5.66
C LEU A 12 -17.66 -10.12 -6.79
N THR A 13 -18.69 -10.97 -6.82
CA THR A 13 -18.83 -12.01 -7.83
C THR A 13 -19.99 -11.68 -8.78
N LEU A 14 -19.69 -11.68 -10.08
CA LEU A 14 -20.71 -11.61 -11.11
C LEU A 14 -21.24 -13.01 -11.43
N GLN A 15 -22.52 -13.11 -11.82
CA GLN A 15 -23.09 -14.38 -12.29
C GLN A 15 -22.68 -14.62 -13.76
N TYR A 16 -21.92 -15.71 -14.00
CA TYR A 16 -21.43 -16.06 -15.35
C TYR A 16 -20.75 -14.89 -16.06
N PRO A 17 -19.63 -14.36 -15.52
CA PRO A 17 -18.98 -13.20 -16.11
C PRO A 17 -18.43 -13.50 -17.49
N LEU A 18 -18.62 -12.56 -18.41
CA LEU A 18 -18.01 -12.57 -19.74
C LEU A 18 -17.07 -11.39 -19.89
N SER A 19 -15.94 -11.62 -20.54
CA SER A 19 -14.97 -10.58 -20.85
C SER A 19 -15.49 -9.64 -21.93
N LEU A 20 -15.37 -8.34 -21.66
CA LEU A 20 -15.58 -7.28 -22.64
C LEU A 20 -14.28 -6.87 -23.33
N GLY A 21 -13.15 -7.05 -22.65
CA GLY A 21 -11.83 -6.77 -23.18
C GLY A 21 -10.76 -6.71 -22.08
N THR A 22 -9.50 -6.81 -22.53
CA THR A 22 -8.31 -6.75 -21.69
C THR A 22 -7.51 -5.49 -22.02
N PHE A 23 -7.03 -4.80 -21.00
CA PHE A 23 -6.33 -3.53 -21.10
C PHE A 23 -4.99 -3.62 -20.36
N ASP A 24 -3.95 -2.99 -20.89
CA ASP A 24 -2.63 -2.92 -20.26
C ASP A 24 -2.57 -1.89 -19.13
N LYS A 25 -3.51 -0.94 -19.09
CA LYS A 25 -3.58 0.11 -18.08
C LYS A 25 -4.96 0.17 -17.44
N TYR A 26 -4.95 0.43 -16.13
CA TYR A 26 -6.19 0.60 -15.36
C TYR A 26 -7.06 1.74 -15.90
N GLU A 27 -6.42 2.85 -16.31
CA GLU A 27 -7.10 4.03 -16.82
C GLU A 27 -7.91 3.74 -18.09
N ASP A 28 -7.44 2.81 -18.93
CA ASP A 28 -8.15 2.45 -20.16
C ASP A 28 -9.32 1.51 -19.87
N ALA A 29 -9.16 0.58 -18.91
CA ALA A 29 -10.28 -0.22 -18.41
C ALA A 29 -11.34 0.66 -17.74
N GLN A 30 -10.93 1.66 -16.97
CA GLN A 30 -11.83 2.63 -16.35
C GLN A 30 -12.58 3.44 -17.39
N LYS A 31 -11.91 3.97 -18.43
CA LYS A 31 -12.58 4.70 -19.51
C LYS A 31 -13.65 3.87 -20.23
N ALA A 32 -13.42 2.57 -20.40
CA ALA A 32 -14.41 1.68 -21.00
C ALA A 32 -15.68 1.58 -20.11
N VAL A 33 -15.51 1.47 -18.80
CA VAL A 33 -16.65 1.45 -17.86
C VAL A 33 -17.31 2.82 -17.76
N ASP A 34 -16.55 3.91 -17.75
CA ASP A 34 -17.09 5.28 -17.75
C ASP A 34 -17.91 5.53 -19.02
N TYR A 35 -17.42 5.08 -20.18
CA TYR A 35 -18.17 5.18 -21.44
C TYR A 35 -19.51 4.43 -21.41
N LEU A 36 -19.53 3.23 -20.80
CA LEU A 36 -20.78 2.48 -20.60
C LEU A 36 -21.74 3.25 -19.66
N SER A 37 -21.21 3.85 -18.59
CA SER A 37 -21.99 4.66 -17.66
C SER A 37 -22.65 5.87 -18.33
N ASP A 38 -21.89 6.57 -19.19
CA ASP A 38 -22.37 7.75 -19.92
C ASP A 38 -23.49 7.41 -20.93
N HIS A 39 -23.59 6.12 -21.31
CA HIS A 39 -24.63 5.62 -22.21
C HIS A 39 -25.74 4.85 -21.49
N GLU A 40 -26.00 5.20 -20.23
CA GLU A 40 -27.09 4.64 -19.39
C GLU A 40 -27.02 3.11 -19.20
N PHE A 41 -25.83 2.53 -19.34
CA PHE A 41 -25.63 1.11 -19.03
C PHE A 41 -25.59 0.89 -17.52
N ALA A 42 -26.18 -0.19 -17.03
CA ALA A 42 -26.19 -0.57 -15.63
C ALA A 42 -24.80 -1.11 -15.20
N VAL A 43 -23.85 -0.19 -14.91
CA VAL A 43 -22.41 -0.51 -14.63
C VAL A 43 -22.20 -1.31 -13.37
N GLU A 44 -23.19 -1.42 -12.49
CA GLU A 44 -23.19 -2.34 -11.35
C GLU A 44 -23.06 -3.81 -11.76
N ASN A 45 -23.35 -4.14 -13.02
CA ASN A 45 -23.15 -5.46 -13.61
C ASN A 45 -21.77 -5.64 -14.24
N CYS A 46 -20.90 -4.63 -14.10
CA CYS A 46 -19.51 -4.68 -14.57
C CYS A 46 -18.53 -4.84 -13.41
N MET A 47 -17.37 -5.40 -13.71
CA MET A 47 -16.26 -5.50 -12.79
C MET A 47 -14.93 -5.35 -13.52
N ILE A 48 -13.99 -4.61 -12.95
CA ILE A 48 -12.61 -4.55 -13.43
C ILE A 48 -11.79 -5.50 -12.57
N VAL A 49 -11.14 -6.46 -13.21
CA VAL A 49 -10.28 -7.46 -12.54
C VAL A 49 -8.84 -7.22 -12.96
N GLY A 50 -7.97 -7.01 -11.98
CA GLY A 50 -6.53 -6.98 -12.20
C GLY A 50 -5.97 -8.41 -12.32
N THR A 51 -5.32 -8.72 -13.44
CA THR A 51 -4.69 -10.00 -13.72
C THR A 51 -3.18 -9.83 -13.89
N ASP A 52 -2.45 -10.93 -14.11
CA ASP A 52 -0.98 -10.94 -14.26
C ASP A 52 -0.28 -10.20 -13.12
N LEU A 53 -0.58 -10.63 -11.88
CA LEU A 53 -0.05 -10.00 -10.67
C LEU A 53 1.47 -10.17 -10.58
N LYS A 54 2.18 -9.05 -10.45
CA LYS A 54 3.63 -9.02 -10.22
C LYS A 54 3.93 -8.43 -8.86
N GLN A 55 4.79 -9.08 -8.12
CA GLN A 55 5.37 -8.50 -6.93
C GLN A 55 6.54 -7.61 -7.36
N VAL A 56 6.41 -6.32 -7.13
CA VAL A 56 7.46 -5.33 -7.38
C VAL A 56 8.10 -4.97 -6.05
N GLU A 57 9.41 -5.14 -5.95
CA GLU A 57 10.19 -4.76 -4.80
C GLU A 57 11.12 -3.60 -5.18
N ARG A 58 10.82 -2.42 -4.65
CA ARG A 58 11.68 -1.25 -4.84
C ARG A 58 12.67 -1.13 -3.70
N VAL A 59 13.94 -1.29 -4.00
CA VAL A 59 15.02 -1.04 -3.03
C VAL A 59 15.10 0.47 -2.77
N THR A 60 14.89 0.87 -1.51
CA THR A 60 14.82 2.28 -1.09
C THR A 60 16.12 2.77 -0.48
N GLY A 61 17.01 1.86 -0.10
CA GLY A 61 18.31 2.26 0.41
C GLY A 61 19.12 1.13 1.02
N ARG A 62 20.36 1.43 1.36
CA ARG A 62 21.25 0.50 2.05
C ARG A 62 21.09 0.66 3.56
N LEU A 63 20.91 -0.45 4.26
CA LEU A 63 20.90 -0.48 5.71
C LEU A 63 22.34 -0.55 6.22
N THR A 64 22.86 0.60 6.69
CA THR A 64 24.19 0.68 7.25
C THR A 64 24.15 0.72 8.77
N ARG A 65 25.21 0.22 9.44
CA ARG A 65 25.34 0.29 10.90
C ARG A 65 25.20 1.72 11.43
N GLY A 66 25.78 2.70 10.74
CA GLY A 66 25.65 4.10 11.13
C GLY A 66 24.21 4.60 11.13
N ARG A 67 23.42 4.19 10.16
CA ARG A 67 21.98 4.56 10.06
C ARG A 67 21.18 3.92 11.19
N VAL A 68 21.50 2.67 11.55
CA VAL A 68 20.87 1.96 12.67
C VAL A 68 21.21 2.64 14.00
N ILE A 69 22.48 2.99 14.21
CA ILE A 69 22.95 3.72 15.40
C ILE A 69 22.26 5.08 15.51
N GLY A 70 22.22 5.85 14.42
CA GLY A 70 21.58 7.16 14.40
C GLY A 70 20.08 7.10 14.71
N ALA A 71 19.38 6.15 14.11
CA ALA A 71 17.95 5.94 14.34
C ALA A 71 17.69 5.49 15.79
N GLY A 72 18.52 4.57 16.31
CA GLY A 72 18.44 4.11 17.70
C GLY A 72 18.68 5.24 18.71
N ALA A 73 19.72 6.06 18.48
CA ALA A 73 20.02 7.22 19.31
C ALA A 73 18.86 8.23 19.33
N LEU A 74 18.35 8.60 18.17
CA LEU A 74 17.26 9.58 18.06
C LEU A 74 15.98 9.09 18.74
N SER A 75 15.61 7.83 18.53
CA SER A 75 14.46 7.20 19.17
C SER A 75 14.64 7.11 20.70
N GLY A 76 15.84 6.73 21.14
CA GLY A 76 16.17 6.64 22.56
C GLY A 76 16.19 8.01 23.24
N MET A 77 16.74 9.06 22.59
CA MET A 77 16.71 10.43 23.11
C MET A 77 15.26 10.93 23.27
N TRP A 78 14.41 10.66 22.32
CA TRP A 78 12.98 11.03 22.41
C TRP A 78 12.30 10.36 23.60
N MET A 79 12.54 9.06 23.80
CA MET A 79 12.02 8.31 24.95
C MET A 79 12.59 8.86 26.28
N GLY A 80 13.91 9.11 26.33
CA GLY A 80 14.57 9.67 27.51
C GLY A 80 14.05 11.06 27.86
N LEU A 81 13.79 11.91 26.84
CA LEU A 81 13.16 13.22 27.04
C LEU A 81 11.77 13.08 27.65
N PHE A 82 10.96 12.18 27.12
CA PHE A 82 9.60 11.94 27.62
C PHE A 82 9.63 11.52 29.10
N VAL A 83 10.49 10.57 29.46
CA VAL A 83 10.67 10.11 30.84
C VAL A 83 11.18 11.24 31.73
N GLY A 84 12.18 12.02 31.27
CA GLY A 84 12.73 13.15 32.03
C GLY A 84 11.70 14.25 32.30
N LEU A 85 10.83 14.54 31.32
CA LEU A 85 9.74 15.51 31.52
C LEU A 85 8.71 15.00 32.52
N ILE A 86 8.38 13.73 32.51
CA ILE A 86 7.49 13.13 33.53
C ILE A 86 8.07 13.33 34.94
N PHE A 87 9.36 12.98 35.17
CA PHE A 87 9.98 13.18 36.44
C PHE A 87 10.04 14.66 36.87
N SER A 88 10.24 15.57 35.91
CA SER A 88 10.20 17.01 36.18
C SER A 88 8.82 17.50 36.65
N LEU A 89 7.74 16.95 36.08
CA LEU A 89 6.35 17.27 36.49
C LEU A 89 6.05 16.84 37.93
N PHE A 90 6.66 15.77 38.40
CA PHE A 90 6.51 15.30 39.78
C PHE A 90 7.48 15.98 40.77
N GLY A 91 8.17 17.05 40.37
CA GLY A 91 9.05 17.83 41.20
C GLY A 91 10.38 17.12 41.57
N GLN A 92 10.70 16.04 40.90
CA GLN A 92 11.90 15.23 41.13
C GLN A 92 13.02 15.43 40.10
N GLY A 93 12.81 16.35 39.12
CA GLY A 93 13.76 16.56 38.04
C GLY A 93 14.11 18.03 37.86
N ASP A 94 15.40 18.35 37.99
CA ASP A 94 15.98 19.58 37.47
C ASP A 94 16.42 19.38 36.02
N THR A 95 16.93 20.43 35.39
CA THR A 95 17.38 20.38 33.98
C THR A 95 18.49 19.33 33.77
N LEU A 96 19.35 19.12 34.76
CA LEU A 96 20.42 18.13 34.69
C LEU A 96 19.84 16.70 34.70
N ALA A 97 18.79 16.47 35.51
CA ALA A 97 18.11 15.18 35.54
C ALA A 97 17.45 14.87 34.17
N VAL A 98 16.81 15.84 33.55
CA VAL A 98 16.22 15.66 32.19
C VAL A 98 17.32 15.38 31.17
N LEU A 99 18.43 16.13 31.18
CA LEU A 99 19.54 15.88 30.27
C LEU A 99 20.17 14.48 30.47
N SER A 100 20.26 14.02 31.70
CA SER A 100 20.81 12.70 32.02
C SER A 100 19.89 11.57 31.52
N THR A 101 18.56 11.72 31.63
CA THR A 101 17.60 10.74 31.09
C THR A 101 17.62 10.70 29.55
N VAL A 102 17.81 11.85 28.89
CA VAL A 102 17.99 11.91 27.43
C VAL A 102 19.26 11.18 26.99
N ALA A 103 20.40 11.45 27.66
CA ALA A 103 21.68 10.80 27.37
C ALA A 103 21.60 9.28 27.59
N PHE A 104 21.03 8.86 28.71
CA PHE A 104 20.84 7.44 29.02
C PHE A 104 19.90 6.78 28.00
N GLY A 105 18.81 7.45 27.63
CA GLY A 105 17.88 7.00 26.60
C GLY A 105 18.57 6.79 25.26
N ALA A 106 19.45 7.74 24.85
CA ALA A 106 20.22 7.61 23.61
C ALA A 106 21.12 6.35 23.61
N VAL A 107 21.87 6.13 24.69
CA VAL A 107 22.75 4.95 24.82
C VAL A 107 21.92 3.67 24.78
N PHE A 108 20.84 3.62 25.55
CA PHE A 108 19.93 2.47 25.57
C PHE A 108 19.34 2.19 24.18
N GLY A 109 18.88 3.23 23.49
CA GLY A 109 18.32 3.12 22.15
C GLY A 109 19.34 2.58 21.12
N ILE A 110 20.61 3.03 21.20
CA ILE A 110 21.69 2.50 20.36
C ILE A 110 21.91 1.01 20.61
N VAL A 111 22.04 0.61 21.88
CA VAL A 111 22.28 -0.79 22.25
C VAL A 111 21.14 -1.67 21.74
N TRP A 112 19.90 -1.26 21.95
CA TRP A 112 18.73 -2.02 21.52
C TRP A 112 18.63 -2.12 19.98
N ALA A 113 18.92 -1.03 19.28
CA ALA A 113 18.96 -1.00 17.83
C ALA A 113 20.05 -1.91 17.25
N LEU A 114 21.22 -1.96 17.89
CA LEU A 114 22.32 -2.85 17.47
C LEU A 114 21.99 -4.33 17.74
N ILE A 115 21.34 -4.64 18.85
CA ILE A 115 20.86 -6.01 19.13
C ILE A 115 19.87 -6.45 18.06
N GLY A 116 18.87 -5.60 17.73
CA GLY A 116 17.92 -5.85 16.66
C GLY A 116 18.61 -6.04 15.30
N TYR A 117 19.58 -5.19 14.98
CA TYR A 117 20.36 -5.32 13.76
C TYR A 117 21.17 -6.62 13.71
N ALA A 118 21.82 -7.00 14.81
CA ALA A 118 22.58 -8.26 14.91
C ALA A 118 21.68 -9.49 14.77
N ALA A 119 20.45 -9.43 15.31
CA ALA A 119 19.46 -10.52 15.18
C ALA A 119 19.06 -10.80 13.75
N THR A 120 19.15 -9.80 12.84
CA THR A 120 18.87 -10.00 11.41
C THR A 120 19.98 -10.75 10.68
N LYS A 121 21.11 -11.04 11.34
CA LYS A 121 22.27 -11.81 10.81
C LYS A 121 22.76 -11.34 9.42
N GLY A 122 22.64 -10.06 9.10
CA GLY A 122 23.08 -9.52 7.81
C GLY A 122 22.27 -10.01 6.59
N ARG A 123 21.11 -10.64 6.81
CA ARG A 123 20.28 -11.17 5.72
C ARG A 123 19.58 -10.09 4.88
N ARG A 124 19.58 -8.84 5.34
CA ARG A 124 19.05 -7.70 4.61
C ARG A 124 19.99 -6.52 4.71
N ASP A 125 20.81 -6.34 3.69
CA ASP A 125 21.69 -5.16 3.57
C ASP A 125 20.96 -3.97 2.93
N PHE A 126 19.68 -4.10 2.64
CA PHE A 126 18.86 -3.05 2.02
C PHE A 126 17.48 -2.96 2.65
N THR A 127 16.92 -1.77 2.58
CA THR A 127 15.50 -1.51 2.85
C THR A 127 14.75 -1.51 1.52
N SER A 128 13.60 -2.15 1.48
CA SER A 128 12.75 -2.21 0.30
C SER A 128 11.29 -2.05 0.68
N VAL A 129 10.51 -1.57 -0.29
CA VAL A 129 9.05 -1.57 -0.22
C VAL A 129 8.56 -2.53 -1.29
N SER A 130 7.79 -3.54 -0.86
CA SER A 130 7.19 -4.52 -1.76
C SER A 130 5.71 -4.22 -1.95
N GLN A 131 5.25 -4.27 -3.19
CA GLN A 131 3.85 -4.10 -3.56
C GLN A 131 3.48 -5.12 -4.64
N VAL A 132 2.27 -5.67 -4.53
CA VAL A 132 1.68 -6.47 -5.61
C VAL A 132 0.91 -5.52 -6.52
N VAL A 133 1.23 -5.55 -7.81
CA VAL A 133 0.58 -4.75 -8.85
C VAL A 133 0.05 -5.65 -9.95
N ALA A 134 -1.14 -5.35 -10.45
CA ALA A 134 -1.64 -5.97 -11.66
C ALA A 134 -0.96 -5.32 -12.88
N THR A 135 -0.66 -6.12 -13.91
CA THR A 135 -0.09 -5.62 -15.15
C THR A 135 -1.05 -5.74 -16.34
N ARG A 136 -2.21 -6.33 -16.11
CA ARG A 136 -3.34 -6.36 -17.04
C ARG A 136 -4.62 -6.14 -16.28
N TYR A 137 -5.61 -5.59 -16.95
CA TYR A 137 -6.92 -5.29 -16.40
C TYR A 137 -7.98 -5.79 -17.37
N GLU A 138 -8.86 -6.61 -16.88
CA GLU A 138 -9.94 -7.19 -17.65
C GLU A 138 -11.27 -6.60 -17.18
N VAL A 139 -12.09 -6.14 -18.12
CA VAL A 139 -13.44 -5.68 -17.82
C VAL A 139 -14.39 -6.85 -18.06
N LEU A 140 -15.04 -7.26 -16.98
CA LEU A 140 -16.03 -8.32 -17.00
C LEU A 140 -17.43 -7.73 -16.85
N VAL A 141 -18.41 -8.41 -17.45
CA VAL A 141 -19.82 -8.07 -17.35
C VAL A 141 -20.65 -9.34 -17.14
N GLU A 142 -21.80 -9.23 -16.50
CA GLU A 142 -22.75 -10.35 -16.44
C GLU A 142 -23.21 -10.77 -17.83
N HIS A 143 -23.28 -12.07 -18.08
CA HIS A 143 -23.65 -12.68 -19.35
C HIS A 143 -24.90 -12.05 -19.98
N LYS A 144 -25.91 -11.72 -19.20
CA LYS A 144 -27.19 -11.16 -19.66
C LYS A 144 -27.04 -9.83 -20.40
N PHE A 145 -26.00 -9.06 -20.06
CA PHE A 145 -25.78 -7.70 -20.55
C PHE A 145 -24.59 -7.62 -21.52
N ALA A 146 -23.91 -8.74 -21.80
CA ALA A 146 -22.66 -8.76 -22.57
C ALA A 146 -22.85 -8.23 -24.01
N GLU A 147 -23.92 -8.60 -24.69
CA GLU A 147 -24.22 -8.13 -26.06
C GLU A 147 -24.44 -6.62 -26.11
N GLN A 148 -25.21 -6.09 -25.15
CA GLN A 148 -25.48 -4.64 -25.07
C GLN A 148 -24.17 -3.88 -24.77
N ALA A 149 -23.37 -4.34 -23.81
CA ALA A 149 -22.10 -3.70 -23.46
C ALA A 149 -21.10 -3.71 -24.63
N ARG A 150 -21.01 -4.82 -25.38
CA ARG A 150 -20.14 -4.92 -26.56
C ARG A 150 -20.60 -3.99 -27.69
N ALA A 151 -21.91 -3.89 -27.93
CA ALA A 151 -22.46 -2.97 -28.94
C ALA A 151 -22.11 -1.51 -28.60
N LEU A 152 -22.23 -1.11 -27.34
CA LEU A 152 -21.84 0.23 -26.89
C LEU A 152 -20.33 0.46 -27.02
N LEU A 153 -19.49 -0.45 -26.55
CA LEU A 153 -18.02 -0.30 -26.62
C LEU A 153 -17.52 -0.30 -28.08
N ALA A 154 -18.19 -0.96 -28.99
CA ALA A 154 -17.85 -0.92 -30.43
C ALA A 154 -18.00 0.49 -31.05
N SER A 155 -18.84 1.35 -30.47
CA SER A 155 -19.00 2.75 -30.86
C SER A 155 -18.09 3.74 -30.11
N MET A 156 -17.31 3.27 -29.18
CA MET A 156 -16.39 4.11 -28.40
C MET A 156 -15.27 4.68 -29.29
N PRO A 157 -15.07 6.02 -29.34
CA PRO A 157 -13.96 6.63 -30.07
C PRO A 157 -12.60 6.15 -29.56
N GLY A 158 -11.79 5.56 -30.45
CA GLY A 158 -10.47 5.04 -30.05
C GLY A 158 -10.48 3.65 -29.42
N ALA A 159 -11.58 2.91 -29.53
CA ALA A 159 -11.64 1.53 -29.10
C ALA A 159 -10.51 0.72 -29.75
N GLN A 160 -9.59 0.19 -28.92
CA GLN A 160 -8.69 -0.87 -29.37
C GLN A 160 -9.53 -2.11 -29.71
N PRO A 161 -9.16 -2.89 -30.76
CA PRO A 161 -9.87 -4.11 -31.05
C PRO A 161 -9.87 -4.97 -29.78
N LEU A 162 -11.08 -5.28 -29.28
CA LEU A 162 -11.28 -6.10 -28.10
C LEU A 162 -10.66 -7.47 -28.37
N THR A 163 -9.47 -7.73 -27.85
CA THR A 163 -8.85 -9.05 -27.89
C THR A 163 -9.57 -9.91 -26.84
N ALA A 164 -10.31 -10.88 -27.36
CA ALA A 164 -10.95 -11.92 -26.56
C ALA A 164 -9.93 -12.86 -25.93
#